data_150059bdb830244b0fd6c773c573cee0
#
_entry.id   150059bdb830244b0fd6c773c573cee0
#
_cell.length_a   1.000
_cell.length_b   1.000
_cell.length_c   1.000
_cell.angle_alpha   90.00
_cell.angle_beta   90.00
_cell.angle_gamma   90.00
#
_symmetry.space_group_name_H-M   'P 1'
#
loop_
_entity.id
_entity.type
_entity.pdbx_description
1 polymer ?
#
loop_
_entity_poly.entity_id
_entity_poly.type
_entity_poly.pdbx_seq_one_letter_code
_entity_poly.pdbx_strand_id
1 'polypeptide(L)'
;MKKIPILLLLTACWSLAAAQEKPQTPAAQKRKPRTEIIAADSTGELLAQLRNMPNIEIGKGITFRPKNDWFELTMRFRMQNLLALSFDDDFTLTKTEARVKRLRLRFDGYIYSPKLVYSVQLGFTSYDTEPLPGGDMNIVRDAIVYYVPNATWNIGFGQTKIKANRARINSSSALQFVDRSIVNSEFNLDRDFGFFGEYNMRHGEGFNLSAKGSVTLGEGRNWGSSPTGGLAYTGRLELYPLGRFKSKGDVIEGNYEFEERVKILLAGAYSYNHKASRLKGQRGAVMPGDATRNMGSYFVDFILEYRGFAFYTDFMGRSCSDPLFSPETGAFVYNGQGLNVQTSYLFNKKWEIALRNSTLFPDSEVQPLAGYRNWNQTTLGITRYIIGHSLKVQADMSYNTRSRSIHPDYNRWEIRFQLELGL
;
A
#
# COMPACT_ATOMS: atom_id res chain seq x y z
N MET A 1 -24.53 26.34 19.71
CA MET A 1 -23.62 25.69 18.76
C MET A 1 -24.40 24.58 18.04
N LYS A 2 -24.52 24.64 16.70
CA LYS A 2 -25.40 23.75 15.93
C LYS A 2 -24.66 22.40 15.75
N LYS A 3 -25.23 21.34 16.28
CA LYS A 3 -24.78 19.95 16.05
C LYS A 3 -24.98 19.65 14.56
N ILE A 4 -23.91 19.48 13.81
CA ILE A 4 -23.98 18.99 12.42
C ILE A 4 -24.29 17.49 12.52
N PRO A 5 -25.42 17.02 11.97
CA PRO A 5 -25.79 15.62 12.14
C PRO A 5 -24.84 14.73 11.31
N ILE A 6 -24.18 13.79 11.98
CA ILE A 6 -23.38 12.66 11.41
C ILE A 6 -24.17 11.90 10.32
N LEU A 7 -25.47 12.04 10.31
CA LEU A 7 -26.42 11.45 9.36
C LEU A 7 -26.13 11.79 7.90
N LEU A 8 -25.55 12.97 7.60
CA LEU A 8 -25.30 13.42 6.23
C LEU A 8 -24.16 12.67 5.51
N LEU A 9 -23.16 12.19 6.24
CA LEU A 9 -22.08 11.40 5.65
C LEU A 9 -22.48 9.94 5.34
N LEU A 10 -23.38 9.38 6.16
CA LEU A 10 -23.97 8.07 5.93
C LEU A 10 -25.02 8.11 4.80
N THR A 11 -25.76 9.21 4.65
CA THR A 11 -26.73 9.37 3.57
C THR A 11 -26.08 9.59 2.21
N ALA A 12 -24.90 10.22 2.11
CA ALA A 12 -24.13 10.34 0.87
C ALA A 12 -23.67 8.97 0.33
N CYS A 13 -23.31 8.03 1.21
CA CYS A 13 -23.02 6.65 0.82
C CYS A 13 -24.27 5.90 0.34
N TRP A 14 -25.44 6.20 0.91
CA TRP A 14 -26.70 5.57 0.54
C TRP A 14 -27.25 6.10 -0.80
N SER A 15 -27.14 7.39 -1.06
CA SER A 15 -27.59 7.98 -2.32
C SER A 15 -26.79 7.51 -3.53
N LEU A 16 -25.49 7.23 -3.37
CA LEU A 16 -24.67 6.59 -4.41
C LEU A 16 -25.04 5.10 -4.62
N ALA A 17 -25.56 4.43 -3.58
CA ALA A 17 -26.03 3.05 -3.69
C ALA A 17 -27.43 2.98 -4.34
N ALA A 18 -28.33 3.93 -4.07
CA ALA A 18 -29.67 3.99 -4.64
C ALA A 18 -29.68 4.39 -6.11
N ALA A 19 -28.68 5.14 -6.58
CA ALA A 19 -28.56 5.51 -8.00
C ALA A 19 -28.25 4.34 -8.95
N GLN A 20 -28.05 3.12 -8.43
CA GLN A 20 -27.82 1.91 -9.22
C GLN A 20 -29.04 0.98 -9.34
N GLU A 21 -30.19 1.33 -8.81
CA GLU A 21 -31.42 0.59 -9.11
C GLU A 21 -32.02 1.04 -10.45
N LYS A 22 -31.77 0.22 -11.47
CA LYS A 22 -32.35 0.16 -12.81
C LYS A 22 -32.18 1.39 -13.71
N PRO A 23 -31.27 1.35 -14.68
CA PRO A 23 -31.62 1.92 -15.97
C PRO A 23 -32.70 1.02 -16.58
N GLN A 24 -33.93 1.54 -16.68
CA GLN A 24 -34.90 1.01 -17.62
C GLN A 24 -34.25 1.06 -19.00
N THR A 25 -34.02 -0.09 -19.56
CA THR A 25 -33.57 -0.24 -20.94
C THR A 25 -34.57 0.48 -21.84
N PRO A 26 -34.19 1.55 -22.55
CA PRO A 26 -35.00 2.01 -23.68
C PRO A 26 -35.04 0.84 -24.65
N ALA A 27 -36.23 0.51 -25.12
CA ALA A 27 -36.46 -0.53 -26.12
C ALA A 27 -35.38 -0.43 -27.20
N ALA A 28 -34.61 -1.48 -27.36
CA ALA A 28 -33.56 -1.58 -28.36
C ALA A 28 -34.15 -1.29 -29.74
N GLN A 29 -34.08 -0.05 -30.18
CA GLN A 29 -34.05 0.20 -31.61
C GLN A 29 -32.84 -0.58 -32.13
N LYS A 30 -33.12 -1.68 -32.81
CA LYS A 30 -32.16 -2.45 -33.61
C LYS A 30 -31.53 -1.45 -34.59
N ARG A 31 -30.47 -0.79 -34.18
CA ARG A 31 -29.56 -0.18 -35.15
C ARG A 31 -29.00 -1.35 -35.94
N LYS A 32 -29.43 -1.47 -37.18
CA LYS A 32 -28.78 -2.35 -38.15
C LYS A 32 -27.29 -2.07 -38.08
N PRO A 33 -26.43 -3.09 -37.97
CA PRO A 33 -25.01 -2.89 -38.03
C PRO A 33 -24.72 -2.15 -39.35
N ARG A 34 -24.03 -1.05 -39.27
CA ARG A 34 -23.51 -0.29 -40.44
C ARG A 34 -22.35 -1.08 -41.02
N THR A 35 -22.68 -2.26 -41.53
CA THR A 35 -21.74 -3.21 -42.14
C THR A 35 -21.99 -3.26 -43.63
N GLU A 36 -21.99 -2.09 -44.28
CA GLU A 36 -21.90 -2.07 -45.74
C GLU A 36 -20.97 -0.95 -46.16
N ILE A 37 -20.00 -1.35 -46.96
CA ILE A 37 -18.95 -0.58 -47.63
C ILE A 37 -17.60 -0.59 -46.86
N ILE A 38 -17.01 -1.77 -46.75
CA ILE A 38 -15.56 -1.88 -46.71
C ILE A 38 -15.16 -2.86 -47.82
N ALA A 39 -14.53 -2.34 -48.85
CA ALA A 39 -13.98 -3.15 -49.96
C ALA A 39 -13.01 -4.20 -49.39
N ALA A 40 -12.97 -5.39 -49.99
CA ALA A 40 -12.23 -6.57 -49.52
C ALA A 40 -10.74 -6.34 -49.24
N ASP A 41 -10.10 -5.31 -49.79
CA ASP A 41 -8.70 -4.95 -49.56
C ASP A 41 -8.46 -4.19 -48.26
N SER A 42 -9.48 -3.54 -47.70
CA SER A 42 -9.37 -2.74 -46.45
C SER A 42 -9.49 -3.58 -45.18
N THR A 43 -9.97 -4.83 -45.27
CA THR A 43 -10.16 -5.69 -44.10
C THR A 43 -8.85 -6.09 -43.45
N GLY A 44 -7.81 -6.34 -44.27
CA GLY A 44 -6.48 -6.67 -43.78
C GLY A 44 -5.79 -5.48 -43.11
N GLU A 45 -5.92 -4.29 -43.68
CA GLU A 45 -5.39 -3.04 -43.09
C GLU A 45 -6.17 -2.65 -41.83
N LEU A 46 -7.49 -2.77 -41.82
CA LEU A 46 -8.31 -2.49 -40.63
C LEU A 46 -8.01 -3.46 -39.50
N LEU A 47 -7.89 -4.77 -39.78
CA LEU A 47 -7.47 -5.76 -38.80
C LEU A 47 -6.05 -5.51 -38.32
N ALA A 48 -5.16 -5.02 -39.17
CA ALA A 48 -3.82 -4.63 -38.78
C ALA A 48 -3.81 -3.38 -37.88
N GLN A 49 -4.68 -2.39 -38.16
CA GLN A 49 -4.87 -1.21 -37.32
C GLN A 49 -5.50 -1.60 -35.96
N LEU A 50 -6.53 -2.43 -35.94
CA LEU A 50 -7.17 -2.92 -34.73
C LEU A 50 -6.22 -3.71 -33.82
N ARG A 51 -5.28 -4.47 -34.41
CA ARG A 51 -4.23 -5.18 -33.67
C ARG A 51 -3.19 -4.23 -33.02
N ASN A 52 -3.05 -3.03 -33.54
CA ASN A 52 -2.14 -2.01 -33.00
C ASN A 52 -2.86 -1.03 -32.02
N MET A 53 -4.17 -1.14 -31.87
CA MET A 53 -4.89 -0.32 -30.90
C MET A 53 -4.53 -0.75 -29.47
N PRO A 54 -4.34 0.21 -28.54
CA PRO A 54 -4.12 -0.12 -27.16
C PRO A 54 -5.34 -0.85 -26.57
N ASN A 55 -5.08 -1.89 -25.80
CA ASN A 55 -6.13 -2.55 -25.01
C ASN A 55 -6.41 -1.72 -23.76
N ILE A 56 -7.64 -1.25 -23.61
CA ILE A 56 -8.08 -0.45 -22.44
C ILE A 56 -8.99 -1.31 -21.59
N GLU A 57 -8.56 -1.58 -20.37
CA GLU A 57 -9.33 -2.36 -19.40
C GLU A 57 -9.34 -1.67 -18.04
N ILE A 58 -10.53 -1.37 -17.50
CA ILE A 58 -10.66 -0.71 -16.20
C ILE A 58 -10.01 -1.56 -15.12
N GLY A 59 -9.08 -0.95 -14.37
CA GLY A 59 -8.31 -1.60 -13.32
C GLY A 59 -7.05 -2.33 -13.78
N LYS A 60 -6.89 -2.56 -15.09
CA LYS A 60 -5.65 -3.10 -15.66
C LYS A 60 -4.85 -2.06 -16.43
N GLY A 61 -5.50 -0.95 -16.84
CA GLY A 61 -4.86 0.17 -17.51
C GLY A 61 -4.96 0.11 -19.03
N ILE A 62 -4.06 0.85 -19.68
CA ILE A 62 -3.92 0.96 -21.13
C ILE A 62 -2.67 0.19 -21.52
N THR A 63 -2.83 -0.92 -22.22
CA THR A 63 -1.71 -1.78 -22.66
C THR A 63 -1.46 -1.63 -24.15
N PHE A 64 -0.24 -1.31 -24.49
CA PHE A 64 0.27 -1.27 -25.84
C PHE A 64 1.31 -2.38 -26.05
N ARG A 65 1.11 -3.24 -27.08
CA ARG A 65 2.03 -4.30 -27.47
C ARG A 65 2.15 -4.31 -29.00
N PRO A 66 3.33 -4.02 -29.57
CA PRO A 66 3.53 -4.07 -31.01
C PRO A 66 3.51 -5.51 -31.55
N LYS A 67 3.34 -5.67 -32.86
CA LYS A 67 3.22 -6.97 -33.53
C LYS A 67 4.42 -7.89 -33.35
N ASN A 68 5.60 -7.33 -33.21
CA ASN A 68 6.85 -8.10 -33.04
C ASN A 68 7.13 -8.54 -31.61
N ASP A 69 6.24 -8.22 -30.65
CA ASP A 69 6.30 -8.61 -29.23
C ASP A 69 7.64 -8.32 -28.54
N TRP A 70 8.44 -7.39 -29.05
CA TRP A 70 9.74 -7.06 -28.45
C TRP A 70 9.64 -6.07 -27.27
N PHE A 71 8.48 -5.44 -27.07
CA PHE A 71 8.17 -4.70 -25.84
C PHE A 71 6.68 -4.73 -25.53
N GLU A 72 6.35 -4.46 -24.27
CA GLU A 72 5.01 -4.16 -23.79
C GLU A 72 5.07 -2.95 -22.90
N LEU A 73 4.09 -2.07 -23.02
CA LEU A 73 3.89 -0.93 -22.14
C LEU A 73 2.45 -0.94 -21.63
N THR A 74 2.27 -1.06 -20.32
CA THR A 74 1.00 -0.87 -19.63
C THR A 74 1.07 0.39 -18.80
N MET A 75 0.19 1.35 -19.09
CA MET A 75 0.05 2.59 -18.34
C MET A 75 -1.18 2.49 -17.41
N ARG A 76 -1.00 2.86 -16.16
CA ARG A 76 -2.05 2.89 -15.14
C ARG A 76 -2.07 4.23 -14.43
N PHE A 77 -3.27 4.73 -14.22
CA PHE A 77 -3.53 5.95 -13.48
C PHE A 77 -4.26 5.63 -12.18
N ARG A 78 -4.02 6.41 -11.13
CA ARG A 78 -4.74 6.30 -9.87
C ARG A 78 -4.86 7.62 -9.14
N MET A 79 -6.06 7.88 -8.61
CA MET A 79 -6.38 9.04 -7.79
C MET A 79 -7.10 8.61 -6.51
N GLN A 80 -6.76 9.22 -5.38
CA GLN A 80 -7.46 9.08 -4.10
C GLN A 80 -7.76 10.46 -3.54
N ASN A 81 -9.03 10.77 -3.33
CA ASN A 81 -9.50 12.00 -2.69
C ASN A 81 -9.94 11.69 -1.26
N LEU A 82 -9.47 12.47 -0.31
CA LEU A 82 -9.67 12.30 1.12
C LEU A 82 -10.39 13.52 1.71
N LEU A 83 -11.38 13.23 2.56
CA LEU A 83 -11.92 14.13 3.56
C LEU A 83 -11.70 13.49 4.93
N ALA A 84 -11.09 14.20 5.88
CA ALA A 84 -10.89 13.75 7.25
C ALA A 84 -11.33 14.82 8.23
N LEU A 85 -12.03 14.39 9.27
CA LEU A 85 -12.52 15.21 10.38
C LEU A 85 -11.94 14.65 11.66
N SER A 86 -11.28 15.50 12.45
CA SER A 86 -10.76 15.13 13.76
C SER A 86 -11.54 15.82 14.86
N PHE A 87 -11.83 15.09 15.91
CA PHE A 87 -12.59 15.56 17.07
C PHE A 87 -11.79 15.25 18.34
N ASP A 88 -12.01 16.05 19.38
CA ASP A 88 -11.53 15.74 20.72
C ASP A 88 -12.37 14.64 21.39
N ASP A 89 -12.14 14.38 22.66
CA ASP A 89 -12.85 13.35 23.44
C ASP A 89 -14.33 13.70 23.64
N ASP A 90 -14.65 14.99 23.74
CA ASP A 90 -16.02 15.51 23.87
C ASP A 90 -16.76 15.59 22.51
N PHE A 91 -16.16 15.03 21.47
CA PHE A 91 -16.67 15.05 20.10
C PHE A 91 -16.81 16.47 19.49
N THR A 92 -15.96 17.43 19.94
CA THR A 92 -15.87 18.75 19.34
C THR A 92 -14.92 18.70 18.13
N LEU A 93 -15.34 19.24 16.99
CA LEU A 93 -14.53 19.29 15.77
C LEU A 93 -13.29 20.16 15.99
N THR A 94 -12.11 19.55 15.91
CA THR A 94 -10.82 20.24 16.10
C THR A 94 -10.07 20.49 14.79
N LYS A 95 -10.29 19.64 13.75
CA LYS A 95 -9.61 19.78 12.47
C LYS A 95 -10.47 19.22 11.33
N THR A 96 -10.48 19.92 10.22
CA THR A 96 -11.01 19.44 8.93
C THR A 96 -9.86 19.42 7.90
N GLU A 97 -9.75 18.33 7.17
CA GLU A 97 -8.76 18.15 6.12
C GLU A 97 -9.42 17.61 4.86
N ALA A 98 -9.19 18.28 3.72
CA ALA A 98 -9.64 17.81 2.41
C ALA A 98 -8.47 17.91 1.42
N ARG A 99 -8.14 16.80 0.73
CA ARG A 99 -7.00 16.79 -0.20
C ARG A 99 -7.06 15.65 -1.21
N VAL A 100 -6.34 15.86 -2.32
CA VAL A 100 -5.92 14.74 -3.19
C VAL A 100 -4.79 14.01 -2.46
N LYS A 101 -5.12 12.88 -1.84
CA LYS A 101 -4.17 12.10 -1.02
C LYS A 101 -3.11 11.43 -1.88
N ARG A 102 -3.52 10.85 -3.04
CA ARG A 102 -2.61 10.22 -3.99
C ARG A 102 -3.05 10.51 -5.41
N LEU A 103 -2.09 10.88 -6.24
CA LEU A 103 -2.22 10.97 -7.68
C LEU A 103 -0.99 10.31 -8.27
N ARG A 104 -1.17 9.20 -9.01
CA ARG A 104 -0.05 8.38 -9.49
C ARG A 104 -0.22 7.94 -10.91
N LEU A 105 0.91 7.91 -11.63
CA LEU A 105 1.06 7.21 -12.89
C LEU A 105 2.03 6.03 -12.70
N ARG A 106 1.73 4.93 -13.35
CA ARG A 106 2.58 3.76 -13.34
C ARG A 106 2.69 3.18 -14.73
N PHE A 107 3.92 2.83 -15.09
CA PHE A 107 4.31 2.22 -16.34
C PHE A 107 4.97 0.88 -16.03
N ASP A 108 4.39 -0.20 -16.53
CA ASP A 108 4.92 -1.56 -16.38
C ASP A 108 5.00 -2.20 -17.75
N GLY A 109 5.87 -3.16 -17.90
CA GLY A 109 5.98 -3.92 -19.14
C GLY A 109 7.28 -4.70 -19.22
N TYR A 110 7.62 -5.09 -20.41
CA TYR A 110 8.91 -5.71 -20.70
C TYR A 110 9.55 -5.05 -21.93
N ILE A 111 10.85 -5.22 -22.08
CA ILE A 111 11.61 -4.76 -23.24
C ILE A 111 12.54 -5.88 -23.71
N TYR A 112 12.65 -6.06 -25.03
CA TYR A 112 13.46 -7.08 -25.68
C TYR A 112 12.96 -8.52 -25.44
N SER A 113 12.58 -8.88 -24.22
CA SER A 113 12.09 -10.19 -23.86
C SER A 113 11.11 -10.10 -22.69
N PRO A 114 10.04 -10.91 -22.64
CA PRO A 114 9.15 -11.01 -21.49
C PRO A 114 9.86 -11.37 -20.16
N LYS A 115 11.13 -11.79 -20.24
CA LYS A 115 11.96 -12.04 -19.06
C LYS A 115 12.60 -10.77 -18.48
N LEU A 116 12.68 -9.68 -19.27
CA LEU A 116 13.25 -8.40 -18.83
C LEU A 116 12.12 -7.39 -18.58
N VAL A 117 11.60 -7.37 -17.36
CA VAL A 117 10.43 -6.60 -16.95
C VAL A 117 10.88 -5.30 -16.29
N TYR A 118 10.19 -4.20 -16.58
CA TYR A 118 10.43 -2.93 -15.91
C TYR A 118 9.17 -2.42 -15.19
N SER A 119 9.38 -1.58 -14.18
CA SER A 119 8.31 -0.86 -13.50
C SER A 119 8.78 0.53 -13.11
N VAL A 120 8.05 1.53 -13.55
CA VAL A 120 8.24 2.94 -13.17
C VAL A 120 6.95 3.45 -12.55
N GLN A 121 7.02 4.05 -11.37
CA GLN A 121 5.87 4.69 -10.73
C GLN A 121 6.22 6.11 -10.32
N LEU A 122 5.36 7.05 -10.71
CA LEU A 122 5.44 8.46 -10.37
C LEU A 122 4.32 8.83 -9.39
N GLY A 123 4.58 9.74 -8.47
CA GLY A 123 3.62 10.30 -7.53
C GLY A 123 3.68 11.82 -7.53
N PHE A 124 2.52 12.47 -7.56
CA PHE A 124 2.41 13.92 -7.81
C PHE A 124 1.85 14.70 -6.61
N THR A 125 1.63 14.04 -5.47
CA THR A 125 1.13 14.72 -4.27
C THR A 125 2.20 14.79 -3.19
N SER A 126 2.12 15.77 -2.31
CA SER A 126 3.01 15.91 -1.14
C SER A 126 3.00 14.69 -0.23
N TYR A 127 1.91 13.93 -0.21
CA TYR A 127 1.82 12.66 0.53
C TYR A 127 2.67 11.54 -0.09
N ASP A 128 2.92 11.61 -1.39
CA ASP A 128 3.68 10.62 -2.16
C ASP A 128 5.14 10.98 -2.37
N THR A 129 5.49 12.25 -2.22
CA THR A 129 6.84 12.77 -2.38
C THR A 129 7.49 13.01 -1.02
N GLU A 130 8.78 12.82 -0.93
CA GLU A 130 9.61 13.24 0.21
C GLU A 130 10.62 14.24 -0.34
N PRO A 131 10.91 15.34 0.39
CA PRO A 131 11.95 16.28 -0.01
C PRO A 131 13.30 15.56 -0.10
N LEU A 132 14.10 15.91 -1.11
CA LEU A 132 15.50 15.54 -1.20
C LEU A 132 16.34 16.41 -0.24
N PRO A 133 17.56 15.98 0.11
CA PRO A 133 18.54 16.90 0.65
C PRO A 133 18.70 18.09 -0.31
N GLY A 134 18.49 19.32 0.19
CA GLY A 134 18.43 20.51 -0.64
C GLY A 134 17.03 21.06 -0.94
N GLY A 135 15.95 20.32 -0.57
CA GLY A 135 14.58 20.79 -0.62
C GLY A 135 13.82 20.48 -1.92
N ASP A 136 14.50 19.91 -2.92
CA ASP A 136 13.86 19.52 -4.19
C ASP A 136 12.90 18.36 -4.00
N MET A 137 11.83 18.35 -4.79
CA MET A 137 10.80 17.31 -4.76
C MET A 137 11.06 16.30 -5.86
N ASN A 138 11.23 15.03 -5.49
CA ASN A 138 11.34 13.94 -6.46
C ASN A 138 10.05 13.12 -6.54
N ILE A 139 9.48 13.07 -7.74
CA ILE A 139 8.22 12.37 -8.02
C ILE A 139 8.43 10.86 -8.25
N VAL A 140 9.66 10.41 -8.44
CA VAL A 140 9.95 8.99 -8.72
C VAL A 140 9.74 8.15 -7.46
N ARG A 141 8.82 7.19 -7.55
CA ARG A 141 8.54 6.23 -6.47
C ARG A 141 9.22 4.89 -6.72
N ASP A 142 8.98 4.32 -7.87
CA ASP A 142 9.62 3.07 -8.32
C ASP A 142 10.29 3.32 -9.67
N ALA A 143 11.50 2.82 -9.84
CA ALA A 143 12.25 2.77 -11.09
C ALA A 143 13.17 1.54 -11.02
N ILE A 144 12.70 0.40 -11.56
CA ILE A 144 13.37 -0.89 -11.40
C ILE A 144 13.23 -1.73 -12.64
N VAL A 145 14.27 -2.50 -12.92
CA VAL A 145 14.29 -3.55 -13.93
C VAL A 145 14.45 -4.90 -13.23
N TYR A 146 13.66 -5.87 -13.66
CA TYR A 146 13.70 -7.24 -13.18
C TYR A 146 14.09 -8.21 -14.29
N TYR A 147 14.94 -9.15 -13.97
CA TYR A 147 15.15 -10.35 -14.77
C TYR A 147 14.34 -11.50 -14.16
N VAL A 148 13.36 -12.01 -14.92
CA VAL A 148 12.42 -13.06 -14.53
C VAL A 148 12.61 -14.25 -15.46
N PRO A 149 13.63 -15.10 -15.23
CA PRO A 149 13.94 -16.23 -16.12
C PRO A 149 12.80 -17.24 -16.20
N ASN A 150 12.06 -17.41 -15.10
CA ASN A 150 10.92 -18.32 -14.96
C ASN A 150 10.00 -17.87 -13.82
N ALA A 151 8.96 -18.66 -13.54
CA ALA A 151 7.98 -18.35 -12.48
C ALA A 151 8.55 -18.45 -11.04
N THR A 152 9.74 -19.04 -10.87
CA THR A 152 10.36 -19.28 -9.56
C THR A 152 11.27 -18.13 -9.14
N TRP A 153 12.02 -17.56 -10.06
CA TRP A 153 13.05 -16.57 -9.78
C TRP A 153 12.68 -15.19 -10.31
N ASN A 154 12.95 -14.18 -9.50
CA ASN A 154 12.86 -12.77 -9.88
C ASN A 154 14.06 -12.03 -9.28
N ILE A 155 14.88 -11.41 -10.10
CA ILE A 155 16.06 -10.65 -9.70
C ILE A 155 15.90 -9.23 -10.20
N GLY A 156 15.95 -8.24 -9.31
CA GLY A 156 15.73 -6.83 -9.64
C GLY A 156 16.91 -5.95 -9.28
N PHE A 157 17.08 -4.87 -10.05
CA PHE A 157 18.01 -3.78 -9.76
C PHE A 157 17.34 -2.43 -10.01
N GLY A 158 17.45 -1.52 -9.06
CA GLY A 158 16.85 -0.20 -9.10
C GLY A 158 16.18 0.19 -7.80
N GLN A 159 15.23 1.14 -7.84
CA GLN A 159 14.49 1.64 -6.70
C GLN A 159 13.09 1.04 -6.65
N THR A 160 12.75 0.36 -5.56
CA THR A 160 11.41 -0.18 -5.33
C THR A 160 11.14 -0.43 -3.84
N LYS A 161 9.94 -0.96 -3.53
CA LYS A 161 9.56 -1.34 -2.17
C LYS A 161 10.45 -2.46 -1.63
N ILE A 162 10.96 -2.28 -0.43
CA ILE A 162 11.55 -3.36 0.35
C ILE A 162 10.44 -4.34 0.75
N LYS A 163 10.63 -5.62 0.47
CA LYS A 163 9.64 -6.68 0.70
C LYS A 163 9.73 -7.22 2.15
N ALA A 164 9.77 -6.33 3.16
CA ALA A 164 9.88 -6.72 4.56
C ALA A 164 8.51 -6.85 5.25
N ASN A 165 7.73 -5.79 5.31
CA ASN A 165 6.46 -5.75 6.03
C ASN A 165 5.25 -5.86 5.09
N ARG A 166 4.29 -6.72 5.47
CA ARG A 166 3.09 -7.03 4.68
C ARG A 166 2.28 -5.79 4.34
N ALA A 167 1.99 -4.94 5.32
CA ALA A 167 1.21 -3.73 5.11
C ALA A 167 1.80 -2.80 4.03
N ARG A 168 3.11 -2.91 3.75
CA ARG A 168 3.79 -2.13 2.70
C ARG A 168 3.87 -2.88 1.38
N ILE A 169 4.02 -4.22 1.43
CA ILE A 169 3.94 -5.09 0.26
C ILE A 169 2.59 -4.86 -0.42
N ASN A 170 1.50 -4.85 0.36
CA ASN A 170 0.15 -4.56 -0.14
C ASN A 170 0.09 -3.21 -0.86
N SER A 171 -0.65 -3.18 -1.97
CA SER A 171 -0.89 -1.92 -2.66
C SER A 171 -1.72 -0.99 -1.79
N SER A 172 -1.45 0.31 -1.85
CA SER A 172 -2.33 1.29 -1.19
C SER A 172 -3.68 1.47 -1.89
N SER A 173 -3.91 0.85 -3.06
CA SER A 173 -5.24 0.71 -3.64
C SER A 173 -6.02 -0.47 -3.08
N ALA A 174 -5.34 -1.44 -2.50
CA ALA A 174 -5.93 -2.67 -2.00
C ALA A 174 -6.08 -2.68 -0.47
N LEU A 175 -6.25 -1.52 0.15
CA LEU A 175 -6.50 -1.38 1.58
C LEU A 175 -8.00 -1.49 1.88
N GLN A 176 -8.32 -2.08 3.03
CA GLN A 176 -9.67 -2.14 3.60
C GLN A 176 -10.09 -0.82 4.24
N PHE A 177 -9.14 -0.11 4.83
CA PHE A 177 -9.32 1.18 5.48
C PHE A 177 -8.79 2.31 4.61
N VAL A 178 -9.17 3.52 4.94
CA VAL A 178 -8.67 4.73 4.28
C VAL A 178 -7.15 4.83 4.37
N ASP A 179 -6.56 4.34 5.48
CA ASP A 179 -5.11 4.28 5.64
C ASP A 179 -4.63 3.02 6.37
N ARG A 180 -3.31 2.81 6.32
CA ARG A 180 -2.64 1.74 7.06
C ARG A 180 -2.66 2.01 8.56
N SER A 181 -2.32 0.98 9.36
CA SER A 181 -2.23 1.05 10.82
C SER A 181 -1.18 2.06 11.30
N ILE A 182 -1.33 2.56 12.53
CA ILE A 182 -0.29 3.37 13.21
C ILE A 182 1.02 2.58 13.37
N VAL A 183 0.94 1.26 13.54
CA VAL A 183 2.11 0.37 13.61
C VAL A 183 2.92 0.42 12.31
N ASN A 184 2.24 0.29 11.16
CA ASN A 184 2.91 0.46 9.89
C ASN A 184 3.42 1.90 9.70
N SER A 185 2.70 2.91 10.18
CA SER A 185 3.17 4.30 10.08
C SER A 185 4.52 4.51 10.75
N GLU A 186 4.74 3.85 11.89
CA GLU A 186 5.97 4.00 12.66
C GLU A 186 7.10 3.08 12.17
N PHE A 187 6.85 1.78 11.98
CA PHE A 187 7.90 0.80 11.80
C PHE A 187 8.15 0.35 10.36
N ASN A 188 7.36 0.82 9.37
CA ASN A 188 7.52 0.32 8.02
C ASN A 188 8.87 0.66 7.39
N LEU A 189 9.37 -0.27 6.59
CA LEU A 189 10.36 -0.02 5.55
C LEU A 189 9.60 0.32 4.26
N ASP A 190 9.98 1.41 3.59
CA ASP A 190 9.27 1.83 2.37
C ASP A 190 10.01 1.34 1.11
N ARG A 191 10.75 2.21 0.52
CA ARG A 191 11.49 1.98 -0.73
C ARG A 191 12.95 2.31 -0.53
N ASP A 192 13.76 1.64 -1.33
CA ASP A 192 15.18 1.90 -1.36
C ASP A 192 15.75 1.51 -2.72
N PHE A 193 16.98 1.90 -3.01
CA PHE A 193 17.70 1.57 -4.23
C PHE A 193 18.70 0.44 -3.96
N GLY A 194 18.73 -0.57 -4.81
CA GLY A 194 19.68 -1.67 -4.70
C GLY A 194 19.31 -2.91 -5.50
N PHE A 195 19.76 -4.05 -5.01
CA PHE A 195 19.48 -5.38 -5.57
C PHE A 195 18.38 -6.07 -4.79
N PHE A 196 17.50 -6.76 -5.51
CA PHE A 196 16.36 -7.49 -4.98
C PHE A 196 16.33 -8.90 -5.56
N GLY A 197 16.02 -9.90 -4.73
CA GLY A 197 15.86 -11.28 -5.15
C GLY A 197 14.59 -11.88 -4.57
N GLU A 198 13.86 -12.65 -5.38
CA GLU A 198 12.71 -13.43 -4.91
C GLU A 198 12.80 -14.85 -5.47
N TYR A 199 12.59 -15.81 -4.58
CA TYR A 199 12.40 -17.22 -4.88
C TYR A 199 10.98 -17.63 -4.54
N ASN A 200 10.27 -18.25 -5.46
CA ASN A 200 8.89 -18.68 -5.30
C ASN A 200 8.77 -20.17 -5.60
N MET A 201 8.75 -21.00 -4.59
CA MET A 201 8.36 -22.40 -4.73
C MET A 201 6.84 -22.46 -4.96
N ARG A 202 6.42 -23.19 -6.00
CA ARG A 202 5.01 -23.39 -6.35
C ARG A 202 4.73 -24.88 -6.45
N HIS A 203 3.90 -25.37 -5.54
CA HIS A 203 3.55 -26.80 -5.48
C HIS A 203 2.02 -26.96 -5.44
N GLY A 204 1.33 -26.46 -6.45
CA GLY A 204 -0.11 -26.57 -6.56
C GLY A 204 -0.88 -26.09 -5.35
N GLU A 205 -1.85 -26.87 -4.89
CA GLU A 205 -2.67 -26.59 -3.71
C GLU A 205 -1.99 -26.98 -2.37
N GLY A 206 -0.84 -27.65 -2.41
CA GLY A 206 -0.08 -28.06 -1.23
C GLY A 206 0.72 -26.93 -0.61
N PHE A 207 1.69 -27.31 0.22
CA PHE A 207 2.61 -26.37 0.85
C PHE A 207 3.43 -25.59 -0.18
N ASN A 208 3.42 -24.26 -0.06
CA ASN A 208 4.20 -23.35 -0.89
C ASN A 208 5.04 -22.42 -0.02
N LEU A 209 6.13 -21.90 -0.59
CA LEU A 209 7.07 -21.02 0.09
C LEU A 209 7.52 -19.90 -0.83
N SER A 210 7.77 -18.72 -0.29
CA SER A 210 8.53 -17.65 -0.94
C SER A 210 9.64 -17.16 -0.01
N ALA A 211 10.84 -16.98 -0.57
CA ALA A 211 11.93 -16.27 0.09
C ALA A 211 12.24 -14.99 -0.71
N LYS A 212 12.42 -13.88 0.01
CA LYS A 212 12.72 -12.58 -0.58
C LYS A 212 13.89 -11.95 0.12
N GLY A 213 14.79 -11.33 -0.63
CA GLY A 213 15.96 -10.66 -0.08
C GLY A 213 16.28 -9.37 -0.81
N SER A 214 16.97 -8.46 -0.14
CA SER A 214 17.52 -7.27 -0.78
C SER A 214 18.78 -6.78 -0.09
N VAL A 215 19.65 -6.16 -0.89
CA VAL A 215 20.80 -5.37 -0.43
C VAL A 215 20.63 -3.99 -1.05
N THR A 216 20.47 -2.98 -0.19
CA THR A 216 20.10 -1.63 -0.61
C THR A 216 20.94 -0.57 0.09
N LEU A 217 20.86 0.69 -0.36
CA LEU A 217 21.64 1.80 0.23
C LEU A 217 21.31 2.08 1.69
N GLY A 218 20.10 1.77 2.17
CA GLY A 218 19.70 2.03 3.55
C GLY A 218 19.14 3.42 3.83
N GLU A 219 19.20 4.33 2.85
CA GLU A 219 18.83 5.75 3.00
C GLU A 219 17.43 6.08 2.46
N GLY A 220 16.77 5.09 1.84
CA GLY A 220 15.44 5.26 1.26
C GLY A 220 15.45 5.73 -0.18
N ARG A 221 14.29 6.13 -0.65
CA ARG A 221 14.13 6.51 -2.07
C ARG A 221 14.75 7.87 -2.38
N ASN A 222 15.19 7.96 -3.63
CA ASN A 222 15.71 9.19 -4.25
C ASN A 222 17.04 9.70 -3.66
N TRP A 223 17.76 8.85 -2.94
CA TRP A 223 19.10 9.14 -2.46
C TRP A 223 20.13 8.66 -3.48
N GLY A 224 21.04 9.54 -3.84
CA GLY A 224 22.11 9.25 -4.79
C GLY A 224 23.34 8.58 -4.16
N SER A 225 23.51 8.69 -2.85
CA SER A 225 24.64 8.11 -2.12
C SER A 225 24.30 7.85 -0.67
N SER A 226 24.97 6.89 -0.05
CA SER A 226 25.01 6.77 1.40
C SER A 226 26.19 7.59 1.91
N PRO A 227 25.97 8.62 2.72
CA PRO A 227 27.06 9.49 3.19
C PRO A 227 28.05 8.76 4.08
N THR A 228 27.69 7.59 4.58
CA THR A 228 28.46 6.81 5.55
C THR A 228 29.00 5.49 5.01
N GLY A 229 28.68 5.15 3.75
CA GLY A 229 29.01 3.87 3.13
C GLY A 229 28.30 2.67 3.77
N GLY A 230 27.22 2.89 4.54
CA GLY A 230 26.39 1.84 5.09
C GLY A 230 25.49 1.20 4.03
N LEU A 231 25.03 -0.04 4.28
CA LEU A 231 24.05 -0.76 3.45
C LEU A 231 22.98 -1.38 4.34
N ALA A 232 21.80 -1.57 3.78
CA ALA A 232 20.72 -2.32 4.42
C ALA A 232 20.57 -3.72 3.80
N TYR A 233 20.46 -4.72 4.67
CA TYR A 233 20.28 -6.13 4.31
C TYR A 233 18.93 -6.59 4.81
N THR A 234 18.06 -7.04 3.94
CA THR A 234 16.70 -7.47 4.30
C THR A 234 16.43 -8.88 3.81
N GLY A 235 15.87 -9.72 4.68
CA GLY A 235 15.40 -11.07 4.35
C GLY A 235 13.97 -11.29 4.82
N ARG A 236 13.16 -12.01 4.03
CA ARG A 236 11.78 -12.38 4.33
C ARG A 236 11.48 -13.80 3.87
N LEU A 237 10.78 -14.56 4.70
CA LEU A 237 10.26 -15.88 4.40
C LEU A 237 8.74 -15.87 4.52
N GLU A 238 8.04 -16.45 3.54
CA GLU A 238 6.58 -16.58 3.51
C GLU A 238 6.21 -18.06 3.33
N LEU A 239 5.37 -18.56 4.20
CA LEU A 239 4.88 -19.95 4.22
C LEU A 239 3.38 -19.95 3.88
N TYR A 240 2.97 -20.79 2.94
CA TYR A 240 1.60 -20.99 2.50
C TYR A 240 1.21 -22.46 2.73
N PRO A 241 0.80 -22.85 3.95
CA PRO A 241 0.58 -24.27 4.29
C PRO A 241 -0.54 -24.92 3.47
N LEU A 242 -1.54 -24.16 3.07
CA LEU A 242 -2.75 -24.60 2.36
C LEU A 242 -2.82 -24.09 0.91
N GLY A 243 -1.66 -23.95 0.27
CA GLY A 243 -1.58 -23.40 -1.08
C GLY A 243 -1.63 -21.88 -1.13
N ARG A 244 -1.35 -21.32 -2.31
CA ARG A 244 -1.38 -19.88 -2.54
C ARG A 244 -2.80 -19.35 -2.66
N PHE A 245 -2.96 -18.07 -2.38
CA PHE A 245 -4.21 -17.33 -2.54
C PHE A 245 -4.55 -17.14 -4.02
N LYS A 246 -5.84 -17.09 -4.37
CA LYS A 246 -6.33 -16.75 -5.70
C LYS A 246 -5.88 -15.36 -6.09
N SER A 247 -5.57 -15.13 -7.36
CA SER A 247 -5.31 -13.81 -7.95
C SER A 247 -4.34 -12.95 -7.14
N LYS A 248 -3.41 -13.56 -6.40
CA LYS A 248 -2.51 -12.88 -5.45
C LYS A 248 -3.28 -12.18 -4.31
N GLY A 249 -4.34 -12.80 -3.77
CA GLY A 249 -5.10 -12.28 -2.64
C GLY A 249 -4.23 -11.93 -1.44
N ASP A 250 -3.13 -12.66 -1.25
CA ASP A 250 -2.14 -12.39 -0.19
C ASP A 250 -1.48 -10.99 -0.22
N VAL A 251 -1.63 -10.21 -1.31
CA VAL A 251 -1.16 -8.81 -1.40
C VAL A 251 -2.32 -7.79 -1.49
N ILE A 252 -3.52 -8.24 -1.19
CA ILE A 252 -4.75 -7.46 -1.06
C ILE A 252 -5.18 -7.54 0.41
N GLU A 253 -5.67 -6.47 1.00
CA GLU A 253 -6.26 -6.55 2.34
C GLU A 253 -7.71 -7.02 2.22
N GLY A 254 -8.12 -7.92 3.13
CA GLY A 254 -9.43 -8.54 3.10
C GLY A 254 -9.57 -9.67 2.07
N ASN A 255 -10.68 -10.39 2.14
CA ASN A 255 -10.93 -11.53 1.27
C ASN A 255 -11.74 -11.11 0.02
N TYR A 256 -11.22 -10.13 -0.75
CA TYR A 256 -11.88 -9.62 -1.95
C TYR A 256 -12.00 -10.68 -3.05
N GLU A 257 -10.99 -11.55 -3.20
CA GLU A 257 -10.98 -12.65 -4.17
C GLU A 257 -11.91 -13.80 -3.78
N PHE A 258 -12.49 -13.73 -2.58
CA PHE A 258 -13.45 -14.68 -2.03
C PHE A 258 -12.93 -16.11 -2.05
N GLU A 259 -11.94 -16.40 -1.22
CA GLU A 259 -11.39 -17.74 -1.05
C GLU A 259 -12.45 -18.71 -0.54
N GLU A 260 -12.73 -19.74 -1.32
CA GLU A 260 -13.76 -20.76 -0.99
C GLU A 260 -13.23 -21.82 -0.01
N ARG A 261 -11.92 -21.96 0.07
CA ARG A 261 -11.21 -22.84 1.01
C ARG A 261 -10.38 -21.97 1.95
N VAL A 262 -10.13 -22.48 3.13
CA VAL A 262 -9.24 -21.77 4.07
C VAL A 262 -7.87 -21.58 3.43
N LYS A 263 -7.39 -20.36 3.42
CA LYS A 263 -6.04 -20.00 3.02
C LYS A 263 -5.32 -19.33 4.17
N ILE A 264 -4.06 -19.72 4.35
CA ILE A 264 -3.21 -19.22 5.43
C ILE A 264 -1.88 -18.79 4.86
N LEU A 265 -1.39 -17.67 5.35
CA LEU A 265 -0.02 -17.21 5.18
C LEU A 265 0.56 -16.91 6.55
N LEU A 266 1.77 -17.42 6.80
CA LEU A 266 2.62 -17.04 7.92
C LEU A 266 3.93 -16.50 7.36
N ALA A 267 4.40 -15.36 7.84
CA ALA A 267 5.63 -14.78 7.34
C ALA A 267 6.45 -14.09 8.43
N GLY A 268 7.76 -14.10 8.26
CA GLY A 268 8.71 -13.38 9.08
C GLY A 268 9.74 -12.65 8.22
N ALA A 269 10.19 -11.49 8.68
CA ALA A 269 11.24 -10.73 8.03
C ALA A 269 12.14 -10.02 9.04
N TYR A 270 13.39 -9.84 8.65
CA TYR A 270 14.36 -9.03 9.37
C TYR A 270 15.13 -8.14 8.42
N SER A 271 15.41 -6.92 8.85
CA SER A 271 16.24 -5.95 8.12
C SER A 271 17.28 -5.37 9.06
N TYR A 272 18.53 -5.42 8.66
CA TYR A 272 19.64 -4.76 9.32
C TYR A 272 20.14 -3.61 8.45
N ASN A 273 20.04 -2.38 8.96
CA ASN A 273 20.53 -1.19 8.29
C ASN A 273 21.82 -0.74 9.01
N HIS A 274 22.95 -0.96 8.34
CA HIS A 274 24.27 -0.60 8.85
C HIS A 274 24.53 0.89 8.62
N LYS A 275 24.87 1.61 9.68
CA LYS A 275 25.16 3.06 9.65
C LYS A 275 24.03 3.88 8.99
N ALA A 276 22.78 3.60 9.35
CA ALA A 276 21.66 4.43 8.91
C ALA A 276 21.86 5.89 9.34
N SER A 277 21.59 6.83 8.44
CA SER A 277 21.72 8.27 8.70
C SER A 277 20.37 8.93 9.04
N ARG A 278 19.25 8.19 8.98
CA ARG A 278 17.90 8.73 9.18
C ARG A 278 17.22 8.09 10.38
N LEU A 279 16.39 8.88 11.09
CA LEU A 279 15.75 8.49 12.36
C LEU A 279 14.82 7.26 12.25
N LYS A 280 14.34 6.93 11.06
CA LYS A 280 13.48 5.75 10.80
C LYS A 280 14.10 4.77 9.78
N GLY A 281 15.43 4.71 9.71
CA GLY A 281 16.16 3.90 8.71
C GLY A 281 16.06 4.51 7.32
N GLN A 282 15.21 3.98 6.47
CA GLN A 282 14.97 4.51 5.10
C GLN A 282 14.04 5.72 5.07
N ARG A 283 13.68 6.30 6.21
CA ARG A 283 12.69 7.38 6.33
C ARG A 283 12.99 8.30 7.52
N GLY A 284 12.22 9.37 7.60
CA GLY A 284 12.35 10.35 8.68
C GLY A 284 13.40 11.40 8.38
N ALA A 285 13.63 12.28 9.33
CA ALA A 285 14.68 13.31 9.24
C ALA A 285 16.07 12.67 9.29
N VAL A 286 17.07 13.38 8.76
CA VAL A 286 18.49 13.06 8.94
C VAL A 286 18.83 13.20 10.42
N MET A 287 19.69 12.32 10.91
CA MET A 287 20.16 12.37 12.30
C MET A 287 21.01 13.63 12.56
N PRO A 288 20.91 14.25 13.74
CA PRO A 288 21.69 15.42 14.09
C PRO A 288 23.20 15.17 14.02
N GLY A 289 23.97 16.19 13.54
CA GLY A 289 25.41 16.16 13.54
C GLY A 289 26.03 15.04 12.70
N ASP A 290 25.40 14.68 11.59
CA ASP A 290 25.83 13.58 10.72
C ASP A 290 26.02 12.24 11.45
N ALA A 291 25.33 12.06 12.56
CA ALA A 291 25.38 10.82 13.32
C ALA A 291 24.78 9.67 12.52
N THR A 292 25.24 8.47 12.82
CA THR A 292 24.70 7.23 12.25
C THR A 292 24.42 6.20 13.33
N ARG A 293 23.47 5.31 13.04
CA ARG A 293 23.12 4.19 13.94
C ARG A 293 22.95 2.90 13.17
N ASN A 294 23.28 1.80 13.81
CA ASN A 294 22.91 0.49 13.33
C ASN A 294 21.50 0.17 13.79
N MET A 295 20.60 -0.16 12.85
CA MET A 295 19.19 -0.42 13.15
C MET A 295 18.81 -1.82 12.74
N GLY A 296 18.19 -2.57 13.67
CA GLY A 296 17.47 -3.81 13.40
C GLY A 296 15.97 -3.53 13.29
N SER A 297 15.30 -4.07 12.28
CA SER A 297 13.84 -4.05 12.17
C SER A 297 13.32 -5.46 11.93
N TYR A 298 12.27 -5.87 12.66
CA TYR A 298 11.69 -7.20 12.55
C TYR A 298 10.19 -7.14 12.33
N PHE A 299 9.68 -8.12 11.59
CA PHE A 299 8.30 -8.19 11.14
C PHE A 299 7.82 -9.64 11.20
N VAL A 300 6.63 -9.85 11.75
CA VAL A 300 5.91 -11.12 11.68
C VAL A 300 4.50 -10.82 11.25
N ASP A 301 3.99 -11.54 10.26
CA ASP A 301 2.61 -11.35 9.81
C ASP A 301 1.90 -12.68 9.55
N PHE A 302 0.58 -12.67 9.74
CA PHE A 302 -0.31 -13.80 9.53
C PHE A 302 -1.57 -13.33 8.82
N ILE A 303 -2.01 -14.10 7.82
CA ILE A 303 -3.26 -13.92 7.10
C ILE A 303 -4.05 -15.23 7.12
N LEU A 304 -5.36 -15.12 7.36
CA LEU A 304 -6.33 -16.20 7.18
C LEU A 304 -7.53 -15.67 6.40
N GLU A 305 -7.91 -16.37 5.33
CA GLU A 305 -9.08 -16.03 4.52
C GLU A 305 -9.96 -17.25 4.28
N TYR A 306 -11.29 -17.03 4.37
CA TYR A 306 -12.28 -18.04 4.11
C TYR A 306 -13.67 -17.43 3.85
N ARG A 307 -14.28 -17.69 2.70
CA ARG A 307 -15.67 -17.34 2.34
C ARG A 307 -16.09 -15.93 2.72
N GLY A 308 -15.30 -14.94 2.32
CA GLY A 308 -15.54 -13.53 2.61
C GLY A 308 -14.97 -13.05 3.94
N PHE A 309 -14.70 -13.95 4.89
CA PHE A 309 -14.00 -13.62 6.14
C PHE A 309 -12.51 -13.46 5.86
N ALA A 310 -11.90 -12.43 6.46
CA ALA A 310 -10.46 -12.25 6.52
C ALA A 310 -10.02 -11.87 7.93
N PHE A 311 -8.89 -12.44 8.33
CA PHE A 311 -8.16 -12.08 9.53
C PHE A 311 -6.71 -11.78 9.15
N TYR A 312 -6.20 -10.66 9.60
CA TYR A 312 -4.82 -10.24 9.40
C TYR A 312 -4.23 -9.72 10.70
N THR A 313 -3.02 -10.11 11.01
CA THR A 313 -2.24 -9.52 12.11
C THR A 313 -0.81 -9.33 11.69
N ASP A 314 -0.19 -8.26 12.17
CA ASP A 314 1.22 -7.99 12.00
C ASP A 314 1.84 -7.43 13.28
N PHE A 315 3.00 -7.94 13.61
CA PHE A 315 3.86 -7.49 14.69
C PHE A 315 5.13 -6.92 14.09
N MET A 316 5.46 -5.69 14.46
CA MET A 316 6.61 -4.98 13.92
C MET A 316 7.40 -4.34 15.06
N GLY A 317 8.70 -4.22 14.87
CA GLY A 317 9.52 -3.47 15.80
C GLY A 317 10.84 -2.99 15.20
N ARG A 318 11.48 -2.10 15.93
CA ARG A 318 12.78 -1.54 15.63
C ARG A 318 13.62 -1.48 16.89
N SER A 319 14.89 -1.84 16.76
CA SER A 319 15.91 -1.69 17.79
C SER A 319 17.11 -0.94 17.22
N CYS A 320 17.67 -0.08 18.02
CA CYS A 320 18.84 0.70 17.72
C CYS A 320 19.62 0.91 19.04
N SER A 321 20.92 0.72 19.03
CA SER A 321 21.75 1.15 20.15
C SER A 321 21.84 2.67 20.17
N ASP A 322 21.81 3.28 21.35
CA ASP A 322 21.85 4.73 21.56
C ASP A 322 20.77 5.49 20.75
N PRO A 323 19.48 5.24 21.00
CA PRO A 323 18.41 5.84 20.19
C PRO A 323 18.23 7.33 20.46
N LEU A 324 18.78 7.86 21.53
CA LEU A 324 18.62 9.25 21.96
C LEU A 324 19.77 10.12 21.41
N PHE A 325 19.43 11.36 21.10
CA PHE A 325 20.38 12.41 20.74
C PHE A 325 20.42 13.50 21.83
N SER A 326 21.20 14.56 21.61
CA SER A 326 21.24 15.67 22.57
C SER A 326 19.84 16.20 22.90
N PRO A 327 19.53 16.46 24.17
CA PRO A 327 18.20 17.00 24.59
C PRO A 327 17.82 18.27 23.83
N GLU A 328 18.76 19.07 23.40
CA GLU A 328 18.54 20.31 22.64
C GLU A 328 17.89 20.04 21.27
N THR A 329 18.18 18.90 20.67
CA THR A 329 17.63 18.55 19.36
C THR A 329 16.23 17.93 19.46
N GLY A 330 15.88 17.34 20.61
CA GLY A 330 14.65 16.53 20.77
C GLY A 330 14.54 15.34 19.82
N ALA A 331 15.62 15.03 19.08
CA ALA A 331 15.64 13.96 18.11
C ALA A 331 15.85 12.59 18.79
N PHE A 332 15.20 11.56 18.28
CA PHE A 332 15.37 10.17 18.74
C PHE A 332 15.01 9.18 17.67
N VAL A 333 15.61 7.99 17.71
CA VAL A 333 15.14 6.84 16.98
C VAL A 333 14.02 6.18 17.78
N TYR A 334 12.85 6.01 17.19
CA TYR A 334 11.74 5.33 17.86
C TYR A 334 12.05 3.84 17.97
N ASN A 335 12.69 3.44 19.08
CA ASN A 335 12.81 2.04 19.48
C ASN A 335 11.51 1.57 20.10
N GLY A 336 11.16 0.32 19.84
CA GLY A 336 9.95 -0.29 20.37
C GLY A 336 9.30 -1.24 19.38
N GLN A 337 8.05 -1.55 19.68
CA GLN A 337 7.28 -2.54 18.93
C GLN A 337 5.83 -2.12 18.78
N GLY A 338 5.11 -2.78 17.90
CA GLY A 338 3.68 -2.57 17.72
C GLY A 338 2.98 -3.82 17.20
N LEU A 339 1.74 -3.95 17.59
CA LEU A 339 0.83 -5.02 17.18
C LEU A 339 -0.36 -4.42 16.45
N ASN A 340 -0.67 -4.94 15.28
CA ASN A 340 -1.88 -4.65 14.54
C ASN A 340 -2.69 -5.92 14.35
N VAL A 341 -3.97 -5.86 14.65
CA VAL A 341 -4.94 -6.94 14.44
C VAL A 341 -6.12 -6.37 13.69
N GLN A 342 -6.50 -6.99 12.57
CA GLN A 342 -7.68 -6.60 11.83
C GLN A 342 -8.47 -7.80 11.34
N THR A 343 -9.79 -7.63 11.27
CA THR A 343 -10.71 -8.63 10.76
C THR A 343 -11.74 -7.96 9.88
N SER A 344 -12.28 -8.69 8.91
CA SER A 344 -13.30 -8.17 8.02
C SER A 344 -14.22 -9.27 7.50
N TYR A 345 -15.35 -8.83 6.97
CA TYR A 345 -16.27 -9.67 6.23
C TYR A 345 -16.79 -8.95 4.98
N LEU A 346 -16.67 -9.63 3.84
CA LEU A 346 -17.12 -9.17 2.54
C LEU A 346 -18.52 -9.72 2.23
N PHE A 347 -19.51 -8.82 2.12
CA PHE A 347 -20.91 -9.14 1.79
C PHE A 347 -21.14 -8.96 0.29
N ASN A 348 -21.75 -9.96 -0.34
CA ASN A 348 -22.17 -9.90 -1.75
C ASN A 348 -21.06 -9.48 -2.72
N LYS A 349 -19.80 -9.69 -2.35
CA LYS A 349 -18.61 -9.24 -3.13
C LYS A 349 -18.60 -7.74 -3.47
N LYS A 350 -19.33 -6.94 -2.70
CA LYS A 350 -19.50 -5.50 -2.96
C LYS A 350 -19.31 -4.62 -1.73
N TRP A 351 -19.68 -5.10 -0.55
CA TRP A 351 -19.57 -4.37 0.70
C TRP A 351 -18.69 -5.10 1.67
N GLU A 352 -17.80 -4.41 2.31
CA GLU A 352 -16.93 -4.95 3.35
C GLU A 352 -17.02 -4.11 4.60
N ILE A 353 -17.17 -4.77 5.74
CA ILE A 353 -17.03 -4.17 7.06
C ILE A 353 -15.75 -4.71 7.67
N ALA A 354 -14.93 -3.83 8.23
CA ALA A 354 -13.65 -4.18 8.81
C ALA A 354 -13.46 -3.51 10.18
N LEU A 355 -12.86 -4.24 11.11
CA LEU A 355 -12.44 -3.77 12.42
C LEU A 355 -10.94 -3.96 12.58
N ARG A 356 -10.26 -2.94 13.07
CA ARG A 356 -8.82 -2.95 13.34
C ARG A 356 -8.51 -2.39 14.72
N ASN A 357 -7.63 -3.06 15.44
CA ASN A 357 -6.96 -2.50 16.62
C ASN A 357 -5.44 -2.50 16.39
N SER A 358 -4.80 -1.39 16.68
CA SER A 358 -3.37 -1.20 16.50
C SER A 358 -2.78 -0.53 17.73
N THR A 359 -1.69 -1.10 18.27
CA THR A 359 -1.04 -0.55 19.47
C THR A 359 0.45 -0.40 19.25
N LEU A 360 1.00 0.75 19.62
CA LEU A 360 2.43 1.05 19.66
C LEU A 360 2.92 1.00 21.11
N PHE A 361 4.07 0.41 21.31
CA PHE A 361 4.79 0.28 22.58
C PHE A 361 6.21 0.80 22.41
N PRO A 362 6.49 2.09 22.68
CA PRO A 362 7.85 2.60 22.70
C PRO A 362 8.63 2.00 23.88
N ASP A 363 9.91 1.74 23.68
CA ASP A 363 10.79 1.29 24.74
C ASP A 363 10.92 2.36 25.83
N SER A 364 11.19 1.96 27.06
CA SER A 364 11.15 2.85 28.23
C SER A 364 12.05 4.08 28.09
N GLU A 365 13.20 3.93 27.43
CA GLU A 365 14.17 5.00 27.20
C GLU A 365 13.65 6.11 26.28
N VAL A 366 12.79 5.77 25.30
CA VAL A 366 12.23 6.75 24.34
C VAL A 366 10.85 7.26 24.73
N GLN A 367 10.17 6.67 25.73
CA GLN A 367 8.86 7.11 26.19
C GLN A 367 8.77 8.60 26.54
N PRO A 368 9.76 9.21 27.23
CA PRO A 368 9.69 10.63 27.54
C PRO A 368 9.61 11.52 26.30
N LEU A 369 10.34 11.18 25.24
CA LEU A 369 10.34 11.92 23.98
C LEU A 369 9.16 11.55 23.07
N ALA A 370 8.71 10.30 23.10
CA ALA A 370 7.48 9.86 22.40
C ALA A 370 6.23 10.50 23.03
N GLY A 371 6.27 10.84 24.32
CA GLY A 371 5.19 11.50 25.05
C GLY A 371 4.10 10.56 25.52
N TYR A 372 4.28 9.23 25.46
CA TYR A 372 3.32 8.23 25.89
C TYR A 372 3.98 6.89 26.19
N ARG A 373 3.32 6.03 26.99
CA ARG A 373 3.74 4.64 27.22
C ARG A 373 3.21 3.68 26.14
N ASN A 374 1.96 3.86 25.75
CA ASN A 374 1.40 3.17 24.61
C ASN A 374 0.42 4.08 23.86
N TRP A 375 0.28 3.87 22.58
CA TRP A 375 -0.72 4.49 21.74
C TRP A 375 -1.56 3.40 21.10
N ASN A 376 -2.87 3.39 21.42
CA ASN A 376 -3.83 2.48 20.85
C ASN A 376 -4.76 3.20 19.88
N GLN A 377 -5.07 2.58 18.77
CA GLN A 377 -6.04 3.05 17.78
C GLN A 377 -6.98 1.91 17.43
N THR A 378 -8.27 2.08 17.69
CA THR A 378 -9.33 1.19 17.22
C THR A 378 -10.04 1.85 16.05
N THR A 379 -10.21 1.14 14.94
CA THR A 379 -10.82 1.66 13.71
C THR A 379 -11.91 0.72 13.21
N LEU A 380 -13.10 1.26 12.99
CA LEU A 380 -14.19 0.60 12.26
C LEU A 380 -14.27 1.18 10.85
N GLY A 381 -14.30 0.34 9.83
CA GLY A 381 -14.32 0.74 8.43
C GLY A 381 -15.42 0.07 7.64
N ILE A 382 -15.92 0.77 6.63
CA ILE A 382 -16.83 0.26 5.62
C ILE A 382 -16.32 0.62 4.24
N THR A 383 -16.28 -0.35 3.34
CA THR A 383 -15.87 -0.17 1.95
C THR A 383 -16.96 -0.65 1.00
N ARG A 384 -17.29 0.21 0.01
CA ARG A 384 -18.13 -0.14 -1.13
C ARG A 384 -17.25 -0.33 -2.36
N TYR A 385 -17.17 -1.54 -2.87
CA TYR A 385 -16.53 -1.85 -4.15
C TYR A 385 -17.53 -1.66 -5.29
N ILE A 386 -17.27 -0.71 -6.19
CA ILE A 386 -18.12 -0.41 -7.36
C ILE A 386 -17.56 -1.18 -8.57
N ILE A 387 -16.26 -0.99 -8.85
CA ILE A 387 -15.51 -1.76 -9.85
C ILE A 387 -14.23 -2.27 -9.17
N GLY A 388 -14.37 -3.26 -8.29
CA GLY A 388 -13.26 -3.77 -7.51
C GLY A 388 -12.50 -2.67 -6.77
N HIS A 389 -11.19 -2.80 -6.75
CA HIS A 389 -10.30 -1.78 -6.18
C HIS A 389 -10.07 -0.57 -7.10
N SER A 390 -10.55 -0.61 -8.35
CA SER A 390 -10.38 0.50 -9.32
C SER A 390 -11.35 1.65 -9.09
N LEU A 391 -12.55 1.35 -8.62
CA LEU A 391 -13.51 2.36 -8.19
C LEU A 391 -14.16 1.90 -6.91
N LYS A 392 -13.82 2.55 -5.80
CA LYS A 392 -14.37 2.25 -4.49
C LYS A 392 -14.55 3.49 -3.63
N VAL A 393 -15.49 3.40 -2.71
CA VAL A 393 -15.75 4.39 -1.67
C VAL A 393 -15.47 3.75 -0.33
N GLN A 394 -14.73 4.45 0.52
CA GLN A 394 -14.37 3.99 1.85
C GLN A 394 -14.72 5.06 2.89
N ALA A 395 -15.22 4.61 4.01
CA ALA A 395 -15.35 5.44 5.21
C ALA A 395 -14.81 4.67 6.41
N ASP A 396 -14.13 5.34 7.30
CA ASP A 396 -13.72 4.76 8.57
C ASP A 396 -13.81 5.77 9.72
N MET A 397 -13.95 5.23 10.92
CA MET A 397 -13.96 5.96 12.16
C MET A 397 -12.94 5.34 13.10
N SER A 398 -12.05 6.15 13.61
CA SER A 398 -10.98 5.71 14.52
C SER A 398 -11.08 6.43 15.86
N TYR A 399 -10.85 5.68 16.94
CA TYR A 399 -10.63 6.22 18.27
C TYR A 399 -9.19 5.98 18.69
N ASN A 400 -8.51 7.04 19.07
CA ASN A 400 -7.11 7.05 19.48
C ASN A 400 -6.98 7.34 20.96
N THR A 401 -6.24 6.52 21.69
CA THR A 401 -5.92 6.72 23.10
C THR A 401 -4.42 6.60 23.33
N ARG A 402 -3.87 7.47 24.18
CA ARG A 402 -2.48 7.40 24.61
C ARG A 402 -2.42 7.30 26.12
N SER A 403 -1.89 6.20 26.65
CA SER A 403 -1.76 6.00 28.10
C SER A 403 -0.54 6.75 28.63
N ARG A 404 -0.72 7.38 29.80
CA ARG A 404 0.30 8.20 30.47
C ARG A 404 0.97 9.20 29.53
N SER A 405 0.15 9.85 28.69
CA SER A 405 0.58 11.00 27.90
C SER A 405 1.04 12.10 28.83
N ILE A 406 2.08 12.82 28.42
CA ILE A 406 2.51 14.07 29.07
C ILE A 406 1.41 15.14 28.91
N HIS A 407 0.56 14.97 27.88
CA HIS A 407 -0.60 15.81 27.61
C HIS A 407 -1.87 15.07 28.00
N PRO A 408 -2.63 15.54 29.00
CA PRO A 408 -3.82 14.81 29.53
C PRO A 408 -4.95 14.57 28.52
N ASP A 409 -5.02 15.35 27.44
CA ASP A 409 -6.18 15.39 26.53
C ASP A 409 -5.93 14.69 25.19
N TYR A 410 -5.33 13.52 25.19
CA TYR A 410 -4.92 12.89 23.94
C TYR A 410 -5.87 11.81 23.39
N ASN A 411 -7.08 11.76 23.88
CA ASN A 411 -8.12 10.93 23.28
C ASN A 411 -8.72 11.67 22.09
N ARG A 412 -8.79 11.04 20.94
CA ARG A 412 -9.25 11.67 19.70
C ARG A 412 -10.06 10.73 18.86
N TRP A 413 -11.15 11.26 18.31
CA TRP A 413 -11.88 10.62 17.21
C TRP A 413 -11.41 11.15 15.87
N GLU A 414 -11.38 10.29 14.88
CA GLU A 414 -11.13 10.65 13.50
C GLU A 414 -12.15 9.95 12.60
N ILE A 415 -12.84 10.71 11.76
CA ILE A 415 -13.77 10.19 10.75
C ILE A 415 -13.20 10.53 9.39
N ARG A 416 -13.04 9.53 8.53
CA ARG A 416 -12.46 9.72 7.20
C ARG A 416 -13.38 9.16 6.12
N PHE A 417 -13.39 9.85 5.00
CA PHE A 417 -14.05 9.44 3.77
C PHE A 417 -13.06 9.50 2.61
N GLN A 418 -13.02 8.47 1.79
CA GLN A 418 -12.14 8.39 0.63
C GLN A 418 -12.88 7.87 -0.59
N LEU A 419 -12.70 8.55 -1.72
CA LEU A 419 -13.04 8.06 -3.05
C LEU A 419 -11.75 7.66 -3.77
N GLU A 420 -11.70 6.45 -4.30
CA GLU A 420 -10.60 5.95 -5.12
C GLU A 420 -11.08 5.67 -6.54
N LEU A 421 -10.30 6.17 -7.51
CA LEU A 421 -10.45 5.92 -8.93
C LEU A 421 -9.11 5.47 -9.51
N GLY A 422 -9.12 4.36 -10.26
CA GLY A 422 -7.97 3.84 -10.99
C GLY A 422 -8.36 3.24 -12.34
N LEU A 423 -7.47 3.44 -13.32
CA LEU A 423 -7.53 2.85 -14.65
C LEU A 423 -6.43 1.82 -14.80
#